data_3e4dd1d0ffb3078d86004642708ea617
#
_entry.id   3e4dd1d0ffb3078d86004642708ea617
#
_cell.length_a   1.000
_cell.length_b   1.000
_cell.length_c   1.000
_cell.angle_alpha   90.00
_cell.angle_beta   90.00
_cell.angle_gamma   90.00
#
_symmetry.space_group_name_H-M   'P 1'
#
loop_
_entity.id
_entity.type
_entity.pdbx_description
1 polymer ?
#
loop_
_entity_poly.entity_id
_entity_poly.type
_entity_poly.pdbx_seq_one_letter_code
_entity_poly.pdbx_strand_id
1 'polypeptide(L)'
;MQKYLILFGLGGFLYGLIEVLWRGYTHWTMMIAGGICFCLFALIGTRFKGIPFLYKCILGSLAVTTIEFIFGCVFNLIFKMDVWNYSHIPLNLFGQICLLFSVLWGFISIIAIPLADRAFSVLSDNQKSAEGRNLSELSAQGLGGN
;
A
#
# COMPACT_ATOMS: atom_id res chain seq x y z
N MET A 1 1.91 4.48 -15.17
CA MET A 1 2.80 3.49 -14.54
C MET A 1 3.65 4.10 -13.44
N GLN A 2 4.30 5.22 -13.66
CA GLN A 2 5.19 5.90 -12.71
C GLN A 2 4.57 6.19 -11.32
N LYS A 3 3.32 6.66 -11.25
CA LYS A 3 2.62 6.95 -9.98
C LYS A 3 2.47 5.73 -9.06
N TYR A 4 2.23 4.54 -9.62
CA TYR A 4 2.13 3.32 -8.81
C TYR A 4 3.48 2.88 -8.25
N LEU A 5 4.58 3.11 -8.98
CA LEU A 5 5.93 2.84 -8.48
C LEU A 5 6.29 3.77 -7.30
N ILE A 6 5.90 5.05 -7.40
CA ILE A 6 6.11 6.00 -6.29
C ILE A 6 5.28 5.61 -5.07
N LEU A 7 3.99 5.26 -5.28
CA LEU A 7 3.12 4.79 -4.19
C LEU A 7 3.66 3.51 -3.54
N PHE A 8 4.11 2.56 -4.34
CA PHE A 8 4.72 1.33 -3.86
C PHE A 8 5.96 1.61 -3.01
N GLY A 9 6.88 2.46 -3.50
CA GLY A 9 8.07 2.85 -2.74
C GLY A 9 7.73 3.57 -1.43
N LEU A 10 6.77 4.50 -1.47
CA LEU A 10 6.29 5.22 -0.28
C LEU A 10 5.66 4.25 0.74
N GLY A 11 4.80 3.35 0.30
CA GLY A 11 4.16 2.35 1.14
C GLY A 11 5.17 1.39 1.79
N GLY A 12 6.13 0.91 1.01
CA GLY A 12 7.22 0.07 1.51
C GLY A 12 8.06 0.77 2.56
N PHE A 13 8.42 2.04 2.31
CA PHE A 13 9.17 2.85 3.27
C PHE A 13 8.38 3.09 4.57
N LEU A 14 7.13 3.50 4.47
CA LEU A 14 6.27 3.75 5.64
C LEU A 14 6.05 2.47 6.46
N TYR A 15 5.82 1.35 5.81
CA TYR A 15 5.67 0.06 6.49
C TYR A 15 6.96 -0.34 7.20
N GLY A 16 8.11 -0.27 6.51
CA GLY A 16 9.41 -0.56 7.12
C GLY A 16 9.73 0.35 8.31
N LEU A 17 9.34 1.63 8.22
CA LEU A 17 9.49 2.57 9.33
C LEU A 17 8.65 2.16 10.55
N ILE A 18 7.38 1.79 10.35
CA ILE A 18 6.50 1.30 11.41
C ILE A 18 7.10 0.05 12.06
N GLU A 19 7.61 -0.91 11.28
CA GLU A 19 8.25 -2.11 11.82
C GLU A 19 9.50 -1.81 12.65
N VAL A 20 10.38 -0.94 12.15
CA VAL A 20 11.59 -0.55 12.89
C VAL A 20 11.22 0.13 14.21
N LEU A 21 10.19 0.99 14.23
CA LEU A 21 9.71 1.63 15.45
C LEU A 21 9.07 0.64 16.43
N TRP A 22 8.41 -0.42 15.92
CA TRP A 22 7.70 -1.40 16.73
C TRP A 22 8.64 -2.49 17.29
N ARG A 23 9.51 -3.06 16.47
CA ARG A 23 10.35 -4.21 16.83
C ARG A 23 11.86 -4.01 16.64
N GLY A 24 12.29 -2.80 16.24
CA GLY A 24 13.70 -2.47 16.10
C GLY A 24 14.35 -2.90 14.78
N TYR A 25 13.67 -3.69 13.95
CA TYR A 25 14.16 -4.15 12.65
C TYR A 25 13.02 -4.36 11.65
N THR A 26 13.36 -4.39 10.38
CA THR A 26 12.44 -4.74 9.30
C THR A 26 13.09 -5.76 8.35
N HIS A 27 12.29 -6.43 7.54
CA HIS A 27 12.72 -7.35 6.52
C HIS A 27 12.28 -6.84 5.13
N TRP A 28 13.08 -7.02 4.10
CA TRP A 28 12.78 -6.52 2.75
C TRP A 28 11.42 -7.01 2.20
N THR A 29 11.00 -8.24 2.57
CA THR A 29 9.70 -8.78 2.19
C THR A 29 8.55 -7.92 2.72
N MET A 30 8.70 -7.34 3.92
CA MET A 30 7.69 -6.50 4.54
C MET A 30 7.61 -5.13 3.85
N MET A 31 8.71 -4.62 3.33
CA MET A 31 8.68 -3.40 2.50
C MET A 31 7.92 -3.64 1.19
N ILE A 32 8.07 -4.83 0.58
CA ILE A 32 7.31 -5.21 -0.61
C ILE A 32 5.81 -5.34 -0.25
N ALA A 33 5.48 -6.04 0.84
CA ALA A 33 4.10 -6.17 1.31
C ALA A 33 3.47 -4.80 1.59
N GLY A 34 4.19 -3.91 2.28
CA GLY A 34 3.75 -2.54 2.56
C GLY A 34 3.51 -1.72 1.30
N GLY A 35 4.37 -1.85 0.29
CA GLY A 35 4.19 -1.21 -1.01
C GLY A 35 2.92 -1.67 -1.72
N ILE A 36 2.66 -2.99 -1.74
CA ILE A 36 1.43 -3.56 -2.30
C ILE A 36 0.21 -3.06 -1.52
N CYS A 37 0.24 -3.12 -0.19
CA CYS A 37 -0.87 -2.66 0.67
C CYS A 37 -1.19 -1.18 0.45
N PHE A 38 -0.19 -0.32 0.30
CA PHE A 38 -0.41 1.10 0.07
C PHE A 38 -1.04 1.38 -1.30
N CYS A 39 -0.66 0.63 -2.33
CA CYS A 39 -1.33 0.68 -3.64
C CYS A 39 -2.80 0.21 -3.55
N LEU A 40 -3.08 -0.83 -2.74
CA LEU A 40 -4.45 -1.29 -2.49
C LEU A 40 -5.28 -0.25 -1.73
N PHE A 41 -4.70 0.43 -0.74
CA PHE A 41 -5.38 1.53 -0.04
C PHE A 41 -5.72 2.69 -0.98
N ALA A 42 -4.82 3.07 -1.90
CA ALA A 42 -5.10 4.07 -2.91
C ALA A 42 -6.23 3.62 -3.86
N LEU A 43 -6.24 2.35 -4.24
CA LEU A 43 -7.31 1.77 -5.07
C LEU A 43 -8.66 1.79 -4.33
N ILE A 44 -8.68 1.41 -3.03
CA ILE A 44 -9.89 1.44 -2.21
C ILE A 44 -10.40 2.89 -2.07
N GLY A 45 -9.53 3.85 -1.79
CA GLY A 45 -9.89 5.26 -1.68
C GLY A 45 -10.51 5.83 -2.95
N THR A 46 -9.86 5.59 -4.10
CA THR A 46 -10.26 6.14 -5.39
C THR A 46 -11.46 5.44 -6.01
N ARG A 47 -11.53 4.10 -5.91
CA ARG A 47 -12.55 3.29 -6.60
C ARG A 47 -13.88 3.24 -5.88
N PHE A 48 -13.85 3.22 -4.55
CA PHE A 48 -15.04 3.03 -3.72
C PHE A 48 -15.55 4.32 -3.07
N LYS A 49 -15.61 5.43 -3.83
CA LYS A 49 -16.02 6.74 -3.31
C LYS A 49 -17.43 6.78 -2.72
N GLY A 50 -18.36 5.96 -3.25
CA GLY A 50 -19.75 5.89 -2.80
C GLY A 50 -20.01 5.01 -1.58
N ILE A 51 -19.02 4.29 -1.06
CA ILE A 51 -19.18 3.39 0.09
C ILE A 51 -18.89 4.13 1.38
N PRO A 52 -19.64 3.89 2.47
CA PRO A 52 -19.34 4.44 3.80
C PRO A 52 -17.90 4.12 4.22
N PHE A 53 -17.26 5.07 4.89
CA PHE A 53 -15.83 4.99 5.22
C PHE A 53 -15.46 3.76 6.07
N LEU A 54 -16.35 3.35 6.97
CA LEU A 54 -16.16 2.15 7.78
C LEU A 54 -15.96 0.88 6.93
N TYR A 55 -16.76 0.71 5.87
CA TYR A 55 -16.59 -0.43 4.96
C TYR A 55 -15.27 -0.40 4.20
N LYS A 56 -14.75 0.81 3.87
CA LYS A 56 -13.40 0.93 3.29
C LYS A 56 -12.33 0.47 4.25
N CYS A 57 -12.46 0.78 5.56
CA CYS A 57 -11.52 0.32 6.57
C CYS A 57 -11.57 -1.21 6.74
N ILE A 58 -12.76 -1.82 6.67
CA ILE A 58 -12.92 -3.28 6.68
C ILE A 58 -12.25 -3.90 5.44
N LEU A 59 -12.49 -3.33 4.26
CA LEU A 59 -11.82 -3.79 3.03
C LEU A 59 -10.30 -3.64 3.11
N GLY A 60 -9.82 -2.54 3.69
CA GLY A 60 -8.41 -2.31 3.93
C GLY A 60 -7.79 -3.36 4.86
N SER A 61 -8.45 -3.64 5.98
CA SER A 61 -8.06 -4.71 6.92
C SER A 61 -7.98 -6.07 6.23
N LEU A 62 -9.01 -6.44 5.49
CA LEU A 62 -9.06 -7.70 4.75
C LEU A 62 -7.94 -7.79 3.70
N ALA A 63 -7.69 -6.70 2.98
CA ALA A 63 -6.63 -6.64 1.98
C ALA A 63 -5.24 -6.87 2.61
N VAL A 64 -4.93 -6.15 3.70
CA VAL A 64 -3.63 -6.31 4.40
C VAL A 64 -3.51 -7.72 4.99
N THR A 65 -4.53 -8.21 5.69
CA THR A 65 -4.54 -9.57 6.28
C THR A 65 -4.33 -10.64 5.19
N THR A 66 -4.92 -10.46 4.01
CA THR A 66 -4.72 -11.38 2.88
C THR A 66 -3.28 -11.35 2.38
N ILE A 67 -2.69 -10.16 2.22
CA ILE A 67 -1.29 -10.01 1.80
C ILE A 67 -0.35 -10.61 2.87
N GLU A 68 -0.56 -10.32 4.15
CA GLU A 68 0.21 -10.93 5.25
C GLU A 68 0.11 -12.45 5.21
N PHE A 69 -1.09 -13.01 5.01
CA PHE A 69 -1.25 -14.45 4.95
C PHE A 69 -0.48 -15.08 3.78
N ILE A 70 -0.59 -14.49 2.57
CA ILE A 70 0.14 -14.95 1.39
C ILE A 70 1.65 -14.87 1.62
N PHE A 71 2.15 -13.73 2.11
CA PHE A 71 3.58 -13.54 2.39
C PHE A 71 4.06 -14.49 3.51
N GLY A 72 3.27 -14.67 4.56
CA GLY A 72 3.57 -15.60 5.64
C GLY A 72 3.65 -17.04 5.15
N CYS A 73 2.70 -17.49 4.33
CA CYS A 73 2.74 -18.83 3.74
C CYS A 73 4.00 -19.01 2.85
N VAL A 74 4.31 -18.03 2.02
CA VAL A 74 5.45 -18.13 1.10
C VAL A 74 6.77 -18.01 1.85
N PHE A 75 6.97 -16.93 2.61
CA PHE A 75 8.29 -16.65 3.19
C PHE A 75 8.56 -17.38 4.50
N ASN A 76 7.57 -17.54 5.38
CA ASN A 76 7.78 -18.25 6.65
C ASN A 76 7.58 -19.76 6.52
N LEU A 77 6.52 -20.24 5.84
CA LEU A 77 6.23 -21.69 5.82
C LEU A 77 7.01 -22.40 4.71
N ILE A 78 7.08 -21.85 3.49
CA ILE A 78 7.77 -22.49 2.36
C ILE A 78 9.26 -22.21 2.42
N PHE A 79 9.68 -20.93 2.47
CA PHE A 79 11.10 -20.56 2.49
C PHE A 79 11.73 -20.62 3.89
N LYS A 80 10.95 -20.82 4.95
CA LYS A 80 11.40 -20.92 6.36
C LYS A 80 12.26 -19.74 6.82
N MET A 81 11.89 -18.53 6.37
CA MET A 81 12.66 -17.31 6.67
C MET A 81 12.37 -16.75 8.05
N ASP A 82 11.29 -17.23 8.72
CA ASP A 82 10.87 -16.83 10.08
C ASP A 82 10.84 -15.30 10.28
N VAL A 83 10.25 -14.59 9.30
CA VAL A 83 10.17 -13.12 9.29
C VAL A 83 9.31 -12.63 10.45
N TRP A 84 8.19 -13.33 10.75
CA TRP A 84 7.34 -13.13 11.93
C TRP A 84 6.61 -14.43 12.29
N ASN A 85 6.12 -14.50 13.53
CA ASN A 85 5.39 -15.66 14.02
C ASN A 85 4.35 -15.26 15.08
N TYR A 86 3.07 -15.45 14.77
CA TYR A 86 1.95 -15.16 15.67
C TYR A 86 1.40 -16.41 16.37
N SER A 87 2.10 -17.54 16.35
CA SER A 87 1.61 -18.79 16.94
C SER A 87 1.29 -18.69 18.44
N HIS A 88 1.93 -17.75 19.14
CA HIS A 88 1.70 -17.47 20.56
C HIS A 88 0.50 -16.55 20.85
N ILE A 89 -0.13 -15.99 19.80
CA ILE A 89 -1.28 -15.08 19.92
C ILE A 89 -2.56 -15.88 19.68
N PRO A 90 -3.60 -15.72 20.54
CA PRO A 90 -4.89 -16.38 20.33
C PRO A 90 -5.53 -16.01 18.98
N LEU A 91 -6.34 -16.94 18.44
CA LEU A 91 -7.03 -16.77 17.17
C LEU A 91 -6.09 -16.46 15.99
N ASN A 92 -4.93 -17.08 15.98
CA ASN A 92 -4.03 -17.07 14.83
C ASN A 92 -4.39 -18.19 13.83
N LEU A 93 -4.01 -17.97 12.58
CA LEU A 93 -4.10 -18.98 11.52
C LEU A 93 -2.69 -19.32 11.04
N PHE A 94 -2.25 -20.54 11.34
CA PHE A 94 -0.91 -21.06 11.04
C PHE A 94 0.25 -20.18 11.55
N GLY A 95 0.00 -19.32 12.56
CA GLY A 95 1.00 -18.37 13.06
C GLY A 95 1.32 -17.23 12.08
N GLN A 96 0.61 -17.12 10.94
CA GLN A 96 0.91 -16.14 9.91
C GLN A 96 0.05 -14.87 10.02
N ILE A 97 -1.19 -15.02 10.42
CA ILE A 97 -2.12 -13.92 10.71
C ILE A 97 -2.84 -14.19 12.02
N CYS A 98 -3.35 -13.16 12.67
CA CYS A 98 -4.22 -13.31 13.85
C CYS A 98 -5.28 -12.21 13.90
N LEU A 99 -6.39 -12.49 14.59
CA LEU A 99 -7.52 -11.55 14.66
C LEU A 99 -7.11 -10.20 15.26
N LEU A 100 -6.22 -10.18 16.26
CA LEU A 100 -5.75 -8.95 16.89
C LEU A 100 -5.12 -7.99 15.87
N PHE A 101 -4.18 -8.48 15.07
CA PHE A 101 -3.52 -7.66 14.05
C PHE A 101 -4.45 -7.33 12.88
N SER A 102 -5.37 -8.23 12.51
CA SER A 102 -6.40 -7.91 11.51
C SER A 102 -7.28 -6.73 11.93
N VAL A 103 -7.70 -6.66 13.20
CA VAL A 103 -8.43 -5.51 13.75
C VAL A 103 -7.54 -4.26 13.76
N LEU A 104 -6.28 -4.38 14.15
CA LEU A 104 -5.32 -3.26 14.15
C LEU A 104 -5.14 -2.68 12.75
N TRP A 105 -5.07 -3.51 11.71
CA TRP A 105 -5.04 -3.07 10.31
C TRP A 105 -6.29 -2.27 9.91
N GLY A 106 -7.45 -2.60 10.47
CA GLY A 106 -8.67 -1.80 10.32
C GLY A 106 -8.51 -0.39 10.86
N PHE A 107 -7.92 -0.23 12.05
CA PHE A 107 -7.63 1.09 12.63
C PHE A 107 -6.56 1.83 11.83
N ILE A 108 -5.49 1.17 11.40
CA ILE A 108 -4.46 1.78 10.55
C ILE A 108 -5.06 2.26 9.22
N SER A 109 -6.03 1.53 8.66
CA SER A 109 -6.73 1.90 7.43
C SER A 109 -7.47 3.22 7.53
N ILE A 110 -7.86 3.68 8.74
CA ILE A 110 -8.50 4.98 8.97
C ILE A 110 -7.59 6.13 8.49
N ILE A 111 -6.29 5.99 8.67
CA ILE A 111 -5.29 6.98 8.28
C ILE A 111 -4.68 6.63 6.91
N ALA A 112 -4.40 5.36 6.67
CA ALA A 112 -3.67 4.92 5.49
C ALA A 112 -4.47 5.08 4.19
N ILE A 113 -5.80 4.83 4.20
CA ILE A 113 -6.63 4.99 3.01
C ILE A 113 -6.71 6.45 2.53
N PRO A 114 -7.06 7.44 3.38
CA PRO A 114 -7.04 8.84 2.97
C PRO A 114 -5.66 9.34 2.54
N LEU A 115 -4.61 8.89 3.21
CA LEU A 115 -3.23 9.25 2.87
C LEU A 115 -2.85 8.72 1.48
N ALA A 116 -3.13 7.47 1.19
CA ALA A 116 -2.86 6.83 -0.09
C ALA A 116 -3.70 7.42 -1.23
N ASP A 117 -4.99 7.71 -0.98
CA ASP A 117 -5.89 8.37 -1.93
C ASP A 117 -5.38 9.77 -2.30
N ARG A 118 -4.98 10.56 -1.29
CA ARG A 118 -4.41 11.89 -1.51
C ARG A 118 -3.09 11.84 -2.27
N ALA A 119 -2.18 10.95 -1.90
CA ALA A 119 -0.92 10.75 -2.61
C ALA A 119 -1.16 10.38 -4.09
N PHE A 120 -2.10 9.46 -4.34
CA PHE A 120 -2.47 9.07 -5.71
C PHE A 120 -3.05 10.25 -6.51
N SER A 121 -3.91 11.06 -5.91
CA SER A 121 -4.52 12.23 -6.56
C SER A 121 -3.46 13.26 -6.96
N VAL A 122 -2.57 13.63 -6.05
CA VAL A 122 -1.47 14.57 -6.30
C VAL A 122 -0.55 14.07 -7.43
N LEU A 123 -0.17 12.79 -7.40
CA LEU A 123 0.67 12.19 -8.44
C LEU A 123 -0.03 12.14 -9.80
N SER A 124 -1.35 11.92 -9.80
CA SER A 124 -2.15 11.92 -11.04
C SER A 124 -2.26 13.30 -11.66
N ASP A 125 -2.46 14.34 -10.85
CA ASP A 125 -2.57 15.72 -11.32
C ASP A 125 -1.23 16.24 -11.84
N ASN A 126 -0.13 15.92 -11.18
CA ASN A 126 1.22 16.24 -11.65
C ASN A 126 1.54 15.58 -13.00
N GLN A 127 1.14 14.34 -13.21
CA GLN A 127 1.32 13.65 -14.50
C GLN A 127 0.54 14.35 -15.62
N LYS A 128 -0.73 14.69 -15.39
CA LYS A 128 -1.57 15.39 -16.37
C LYS A 128 -0.99 16.77 -16.73
N SER A 129 -0.50 17.50 -15.72
CA SER A 129 0.11 18.81 -15.91
C SER A 129 1.42 18.75 -16.72
N ALA A 130 2.23 17.71 -16.51
CA ALA A 130 3.46 17.48 -17.27
C ALA A 130 3.16 17.09 -18.74
N GLU A 131 2.16 16.22 -18.93
CA GLU A 131 1.72 15.80 -20.27
C GLU A 131 1.12 16.97 -21.06
N GLY A 132 0.30 17.82 -20.42
CA GLY A 132 -0.25 19.02 -21.05
C GLY A 132 0.83 20.02 -21.45
N ARG A 133 1.89 20.22 -20.67
CA ARG A 133 3.03 21.06 -21.03
C ARG A 133 3.78 20.51 -22.21
N ASN A 134 4.11 19.23 -22.24
CA ASN A 134 4.80 18.60 -23.35
C ASN A 134 4.01 18.72 -24.66
N LEU A 135 2.69 18.55 -24.62
CA LEU A 135 1.83 18.71 -25.80
C LEU A 135 1.81 20.17 -26.30
N SER A 136 1.77 21.14 -25.38
CA SER A 136 1.81 22.58 -25.78
C SER A 136 3.16 22.98 -26.38
N GLU A 137 4.27 22.46 -25.87
CA GLU A 137 5.62 22.71 -26.42
C GLU A 137 5.77 22.08 -27.81
N LEU A 138 5.30 20.85 -28.02
CA LEU A 138 5.32 20.20 -29.34
C LEU A 138 4.46 20.96 -30.37
N SER A 139 3.29 21.45 -29.94
CA SER A 139 2.41 22.26 -30.79
C SER A 139 3.07 23.57 -31.17
N ALA A 140 3.76 24.26 -30.25
CA ALA A 140 4.48 25.51 -30.51
C ALA A 140 5.66 25.31 -31.49
N GLN A 141 6.39 24.21 -31.36
CA GLN A 141 7.50 23.84 -32.26
C GLN A 141 7.01 23.44 -33.65
N GLY A 142 5.84 22.79 -33.78
CA GLY A 142 5.24 22.43 -35.07
C GLY A 142 4.69 23.62 -35.87
N LEU A 143 4.35 24.72 -35.21
CA LEU A 143 3.89 25.95 -35.85
C LEU A 143 5.03 26.92 -36.26
N GLY A 144 6.27 26.69 -35.79
CA GLY A 144 7.45 27.50 -36.12
C GLY A 144 8.25 27.00 -37.34
N GLY A 145 7.78 25.98 -38.06
CA GLY A 145 8.47 25.28 -39.14
C GLY A 145 7.90 25.55 -40.56
N ASN A 146 7.19 26.66 -40.80
CA ASN A 146 6.76 27.06 -42.14
C ASN A 146 7.33 28.43 -42.52
#